data_1b38e6a3c8083e8e0240d22b4ed76fa0
#
_entry.id   1b38e6a3c8083e8e0240d22b4ed76fa0
#
_cell.length_a   1.000
_cell.length_b   1.000
_cell.length_c   1.000
_cell.angle_alpha   90.00
_cell.angle_beta   90.00
_cell.angle_gamma   90.00
#
_symmetry.space_group_name_H-M   'P 1'
#
loop_
_entity.id
_entity.type
_entity.pdbx_description
1 polymer ?
#
loop_
_entity_poly.entity_id
_entity_poly.type
_entity_poly.pdbx_seq_one_letter_code
_entity_poly.pdbx_strand_id
1 'polypeptide(L)'
;MQRSNPIKISDFNSDAYREAYSRINGLVVVGEGLADRHFRLLARSIPEDRDELERLAAMEGRHATDFVGCGRHLDIKPDVALARRLFAPLHQLFLDCDRAGDLTGCLVIQGLIVECFAVAAYRCYLPVADSY
;
A
#
# COMPACT_ATOMS: atom_id res chain seq x y z
N MET A 1 -5.62 -29.36 7.67
CA MET A 1 -5.09 -28.09 7.10
C MET A 1 -3.85 -28.45 6.28
N GLN A 2 -4.01 -28.62 4.95
CA GLN A 2 -2.87 -28.87 4.06
C GLN A 2 -2.01 -27.62 4.04
N ARG A 3 -0.77 -27.74 4.49
CA ARG A 3 0.26 -26.71 4.24
C ARG A 3 0.50 -26.73 2.73
N SER A 4 0.04 -25.70 2.03
CA SER A 4 0.45 -25.49 0.65
C SER A 4 1.97 -25.43 0.61
N ASN A 5 2.59 -26.31 -0.19
CA ASN A 5 4.01 -26.18 -0.45
C ASN A 5 4.32 -24.77 -0.93
N PRO A 6 5.36 -24.12 -0.41
CA PRO A 6 5.74 -22.79 -0.87
C PRO A 6 6.00 -22.86 -2.38
N ILE A 7 5.39 -21.94 -3.12
CA ILE A 7 5.65 -21.81 -4.56
C ILE A 7 7.13 -21.47 -4.70
N LYS A 8 7.87 -22.38 -5.33
CA LYS A 8 9.29 -22.15 -5.60
C LYS A 8 9.41 -21.38 -6.90
N ILE A 9 9.73 -20.09 -6.81
CA ILE A 9 10.06 -19.28 -7.98
C ILE A 9 11.46 -19.70 -8.46
N SER A 10 11.54 -20.21 -9.69
CA SER A 10 12.79 -20.70 -10.27
C SER A 10 13.53 -19.65 -11.09
N ASP A 11 12.86 -18.59 -11.52
CA ASP A 11 13.42 -17.54 -12.38
C ASP A 11 12.81 -16.17 -12.09
N PHE A 12 13.51 -15.40 -11.25
CA PHE A 12 13.16 -14.02 -10.93
C PHE A 12 13.40 -13.03 -12.08
N ASN A 13 14.09 -13.45 -13.13
CA ASN A 13 14.35 -12.62 -14.31
C ASN A 13 13.36 -12.88 -15.45
N SER A 14 12.45 -13.82 -15.30
CA SER A 14 11.42 -14.05 -16.32
C SER A 14 10.53 -12.82 -16.52
N ASP A 15 10.10 -12.60 -17.75
CA ASP A 15 9.20 -11.48 -18.09
C ASP A 15 7.90 -11.54 -17.26
N ALA A 16 7.36 -12.75 -17.06
CA ALA A 16 6.16 -12.96 -16.26
C ALA A 16 6.34 -12.53 -14.80
N TYR A 17 7.48 -12.87 -14.17
CA TYR A 17 7.78 -12.43 -12.81
C TYR A 17 7.97 -10.91 -12.74
N ARG A 18 8.74 -10.35 -13.67
CA ARG A 18 9.00 -8.90 -13.72
C ARG A 18 7.73 -8.09 -13.93
N GLU A 19 6.83 -8.56 -14.79
CA GLU A 19 5.52 -7.92 -15.00
C GLU A 19 4.65 -8.00 -13.73
N ALA A 20 4.56 -9.16 -13.10
CA ALA A 20 3.83 -9.34 -11.85
C ALA A 20 4.41 -8.44 -10.74
N TYR A 21 5.74 -8.41 -10.60
CA TYR A 21 6.42 -7.56 -9.62
C TYR A 21 6.14 -6.07 -9.87
N SER A 22 6.18 -5.61 -11.13
CA SER A 22 5.86 -4.22 -11.50
C SER A 22 4.46 -3.82 -11.03
N ARG A 23 3.47 -4.68 -11.23
CA ARG A 23 2.09 -4.46 -10.80
C ARG A 23 1.95 -4.45 -9.28
N ILE A 24 2.54 -5.43 -8.60
CA ILE A 24 2.53 -5.54 -7.13
C ILE A 24 3.25 -4.35 -6.50
N ASN A 25 4.44 -4.01 -6.98
CA ASN A 25 5.20 -2.86 -6.48
C ASN A 25 4.42 -1.55 -6.71
N GLY A 26 3.77 -1.40 -7.86
CA GLY A 26 2.89 -0.27 -8.12
C GLY A 26 1.75 -0.15 -7.10
N LEU A 27 1.09 -1.27 -6.76
CA LEU A 27 0.03 -1.30 -5.75
C LEU A 27 0.56 -0.89 -4.38
N VAL A 28 1.72 -1.40 -3.98
CA VAL A 28 2.32 -1.06 -2.69
C VAL A 28 2.72 0.42 -2.64
N VAL A 29 3.46 0.91 -3.62
CA VAL A 29 3.92 2.31 -3.67
C VAL A 29 2.75 3.29 -3.63
N VAL A 30 1.70 3.04 -4.40
CA VAL A 30 0.51 3.90 -4.41
C VAL A 30 -0.31 3.77 -3.13
N GLY A 31 -0.48 2.55 -2.61
CA GLY A 31 -1.19 2.30 -1.36
C GLY A 31 -0.55 3.01 -0.17
N GLU A 32 0.76 2.88 0.01
CA GLU A 32 1.52 3.55 1.06
C GLU A 32 1.46 5.08 0.92
N GLY A 33 1.58 5.60 -0.30
CA GLY A 33 1.43 7.04 -0.57
C GLY A 33 0.02 7.57 -0.27
N LEU A 34 -1.03 6.77 -0.48
CA LEU A 34 -2.39 7.11 -0.08
C LEU A 34 -2.57 7.06 1.44
N ALA A 35 -1.99 6.08 2.11
CA ALA A 35 -2.01 5.98 3.57
C ALA A 35 -1.35 7.20 4.22
N ASP A 36 -0.17 7.63 3.74
CA ASP A 36 0.45 8.90 4.16
C ASP A 36 -0.55 10.07 4.06
N ARG A 37 -1.18 10.24 2.90
CA ARG A 37 -2.15 11.32 2.69
C ARG A 37 -3.38 11.20 3.60
N HIS A 38 -3.95 10.02 3.76
CA HIS A 38 -5.12 9.80 4.62
C HIS A 38 -4.80 10.09 6.09
N PHE A 39 -3.66 9.62 6.60
CA PHE A 39 -3.25 9.92 7.98
C PHE A 39 -3.02 11.40 8.22
N ARG A 40 -2.49 12.16 7.25
CA ARG A 40 -2.39 13.63 7.36
C ARG A 40 -3.74 14.32 7.38
N LEU A 41 -4.72 13.82 6.65
CA LEU A 41 -6.09 14.34 6.70
C LEU A 41 -6.73 14.02 8.05
N LEU A 42 -6.59 12.81 8.57
CA LEU A 42 -7.06 12.41 9.89
C LEU A 42 -6.42 13.24 11.00
N ALA A 43 -5.13 13.57 10.91
CA ALA A 43 -4.42 14.42 11.87
C ALA A 43 -5.02 15.83 12.01
N ARG A 44 -5.68 16.34 10.97
CA ARG A 44 -6.41 17.60 11.02
C ARG A 44 -7.74 17.48 11.73
N SER A 45 -8.38 16.32 11.65
CA SER A 45 -9.71 16.05 12.17
C SER A 45 -9.70 15.51 13.60
N ILE A 46 -8.55 15.00 14.07
CA ILE A 46 -8.33 14.44 15.41
C ILE A 46 -7.15 15.15 16.08
N PRO A 47 -7.35 16.38 16.60
CA PRO A 47 -6.25 17.18 17.16
C PRO A 47 -5.52 16.51 18.33
N GLU A 48 -6.25 15.71 19.14
CA GLU A 48 -5.72 14.97 20.28
C GLU A 48 -4.70 13.90 19.90
N ASP A 49 -4.82 13.30 18.72
CA ASP A 49 -3.93 12.26 18.21
C ASP A 49 -3.04 12.74 17.05
N ARG A 50 -2.97 14.06 16.82
CA ARG A 50 -2.27 14.65 15.68
C ARG A 50 -0.84 14.15 15.53
N ASP A 51 -0.04 14.21 16.58
CA ASP A 51 1.38 13.85 16.52
C ASP A 51 1.58 12.39 16.13
N GLU A 52 0.74 11.50 16.65
CA GLU A 52 0.78 10.08 16.31
C GLU A 52 0.36 9.84 14.86
N LEU A 53 -0.71 10.49 14.40
CA LEU A 53 -1.19 10.37 13.02
C LEU A 53 -0.18 10.94 12.01
N GLU A 54 0.49 12.04 12.33
CA GLU A 54 1.57 12.58 11.50
C GLU A 54 2.80 11.67 11.50
N ARG A 55 3.11 11.00 12.62
CA ARG A 55 4.16 10.00 12.70
C ARG A 55 3.85 8.79 11.81
N LEU A 56 2.61 8.29 11.85
CA LEU A 56 2.14 7.21 10.97
C LEU A 56 2.23 7.65 9.50
N ALA A 57 1.73 8.83 9.15
CA ALA A 57 1.83 9.37 7.80
C ALA A 57 3.27 9.40 7.28
N ALA A 58 4.19 9.90 8.09
CA ALA A 58 5.61 9.94 7.73
C ALA A 58 6.22 8.55 7.55
N MET A 59 5.77 7.57 8.33
CA MET A 59 6.18 6.17 8.21
C MET A 59 5.72 5.60 6.87
N GLU A 60 4.45 5.77 6.50
CA GLU A 60 3.91 5.28 5.22
C GLU A 60 4.58 5.95 4.01
N GLY A 61 4.87 7.24 4.11
CA GLY A 61 5.64 7.95 3.08
C GLY A 61 7.06 7.37 2.89
N ARG A 62 7.72 6.94 3.97
CA ARG A 62 9.01 6.23 3.89
C ARG A 62 8.85 4.85 3.25
N HIS A 63 7.84 4.07 3.63
CA HIS A 63 7.55 2.79 3.00
C HIS A 63 7.38 2.92 1.49
N ALA A 64 6.60 3.91 1.03
CA ALA A 64 6.44 4.17 -0.40
C ALA A 64 7.80 4.41 -1.09
N THR A 65 8.68 5.19 -0.46
CA THR A 65 10.02 5.48 -0.98
C THR A 65 10.91 4.24 -1.02
N ASP A 66 10.86 3.41 0.03
CA ASP A 66 11.64 2.18 0.13
C ASP A 66 11.21 1.17 -0.94
N PHE A 67 9.90 1.02 -1.18
CA PHE A 67 9.40 0.15 -2.25
C PHE A 67 9.74 0.64 -3.67
N VAL A 68 9.81 1.95 -3.88
CA VAL A 68 10.40 2.50 -5.13
C VAL A 68 11.86 2.10 -5.24
N GLY A 69 12.60 2.15 -4.13
CA GLY A 69 13.99 1.70 -4.05
C GLY A 69 14.17 0.23 -4.42
N CYS A 70 13.30 -0.66 -3.89
CA CYS A 70 13.29 -2.08 -4.24
C CYS A 70 13.09 -2.30 -5.74
N GLY A 71 12.11 -1.66 -6.34
CA GLY A 71 11.88 -1.73 -7.79
C GLY A 71 13.10 -1.25 -8.60
N ARG A 72 13.71 -0.16 -8.17
CA ARG A 72 14.92 0.37 -8.80
C ARG A 72 16.10 -0.59 -8.69
N HIS A 73 16.27 -1.25 -7.55
CA HIS A 73 17.31 -2.27 -7.34
C HIS A 73 17.16 -3.44 -8.32
N LEU A 74 15.93 -3.87 -8.58
CA LEU A 74 15.63 -4.95 -9.53
C LEU A 74 15.54 -4.48 -10.99
N ASP A 75 15.74 -3.20 -11.25
CA ASP A 75 15.50 -2.58 -12.55
C ASP A 75 14.07 -2.84 -13.06
N ILE A 76 13.10 -2.75 -12.15
CA ILE A 76 11.68 -2.91 -12.45
C ILE A 76 10.94 -1.64 -12.07
N LYS A 77 10.27 -1.04 -13.04
CA LYS A 77 9.47 0.17 -12.84
C LYS A 77 8.09 -0.19 -12.29
N PRO A 78 7.61 0.42 -11.19
CA PRO A 78 6.28 0.15 -10.66
C PRO A 78 5.16 0.61 -11.60
N ASP A 79 4.13 -0.21 -11.80
CA ASP A 79 2.93 0.15 -12.56
C ASP A 79 1.99 1.01 -11.70
N VAL A 80 2.36 2.27 -11.51
CA VAL A 80 1.56 3.22 -10.73
C VAL A 80 0.24 3.60 -11.43
N ALA A 81 0.16 3.47 -12.75
CA ALA A 81 -1.06 3.79 -13.48
C ALA A 81 -2.18 2.78 -13.17
N LEU A 82 -1.86 1.49 -13.18
CA LEU A 82 -2.78 0.43 -12.75
C LEU A 82 -3.21 0.65 -11.29
N ALA A 83 -2.24 0.85 -10.41
CA ALA A 83 -2.50 1.02 -8.98
C ALA A 83 -3.41 2.22 -8.69
N ARG A 84 -3.18 3.37 -9.31
CA ARG A 84 -4.03 4.55 -9.17
C ARG A 84 -5.46 4.29 -9.62
N ARG A 85 -5.66 3.56 -10.72
CA ARG A 85 -7.03 3.21 -11.18
C ARG A 85 -7.75 2.31 -10.17
N LEU A 86 -7.03 1.35 -9.58
CA LEU A 86 -7.61 0.42 -8.60
C LEU A 86 -7.96 1.11 -7.28
N PHE A 87 -7.12 2.03 -6.80
CA PHE A 87 -7.35 2.75 -5.55
C PHE A 87 -8.26 3.98 -5.69
N ALA A 88 -8.49 4.49 -6.91
CA ALA A 88 -9.23 5.73 -7.10
C ALA A 88 -10.62 5.75 -6.45
N PRO A 89 -11.47 4.70 -6.56
CA PRO A 89 -12.78 4.70 -5.93
C PRO A 89 -12.70 4.77 -4.40
N LEU A 90 -11.75 4.04 -3.80
CA LEU A 90 -11.56 4.01 -2.36
C LEU A 90 -11.03 5.34 -1.83
N HIS A 91 -10.07 5.93 -2.53
CA HIS A 91 -9.54 7.24 -2.20
C HIS A 91 -10.62 8.32 -2.31
N GLN A 92 -11.43 8.28 -3.37
CA GLN A 92 -12.54 9.22 -3.53
C GLN A 92 -13.56 9.11 -2.40
N LEU A 93 -13.91 7.88 -2.00
CA LEU A 93 -14.81 7.64 -0.88
C LEU A 93 -14.25 8.20 0.44
N PHE A 94 -12.95 8.05 0.69
CA PHE A 94 -12.28 8.66 1.85
C PHE A 94 -12.42 10.19 1.82
N LEU A 95 -12.15 10.82 0.69
CA LEU A 95 -12.25 12.27 0.53
C LEU A 95 -13.70 12.77 0.69
N ASP A 96 -14.68 11.98 0.27
CA ASP A 96 -16.10 12.31 0.46
C ASP A 96 -16.49 12.26 1.93
N CYS A 97 -16.05 11.24 2.67
CA CYS A 97 -16.22 11.15 4.11
C CYS A 97 -15.52 12.32 4.84
N ASP A 98 -14.29 12.64 4.47
CA ASP A 98 -13.52 13.75 5.07
C ASP A 98 -14.26 15.09 4.88
N ARG A 99 -14.74 15.38 3.66
CA ARG A 99 -15.51 16.59 3.37
C ARG A 99 -16.84 16.66 4.09
N ALA A 100 -17.46 15.51 4.34
CA ALA A 100 -18.72 15.41 5.09
C ALA A 100 -18.50 15.47 6.61
N GLY A 101 -17.27 15.46 7.10
CA GLY A 101 -16.96 15.35 8.53
C GLY A 101 -17.27 13.96 9.08
N ASP A 102 -17.41 12.94 8.23
CA ASP A 102 -17.63 11.54 8.63
C ASP A 102 -16.29 10.89 9.02
N LEU A 103 -15.86 11.19 10.25
CA LEU A 103 -14.64 10.64 10.81
C LEU A 103 -14.69 9.12 10.90
N THR A 104 -15.83 8.55 11.26
CA THR A 104 -16.02 7.10 11.35
C THR A 104 -15.78 6.45 9.99
N GLY A 105 -16.35 7.00 8.92
CA GLY A 105 -16.12 6.54 7.55
C GLY A 105 -14.64 6.59 7.17
N CYS A 106 -13.95 7.69 7.47
CA CYS A 106 -12.51 7.81 7.23
C CYS A 106 -11.69 6.73 7.96
N LEU A 107 -11.99 6.50 9.25
CA LEU A 107 -11.29 5.49 10.06
C LEU A 107 -11.57 4.07 9.57
N VAL A 108 -12.79 3.77 9.16
CA VAL A 108 -13.14 2.46 8.58
C VAL A 108 -12.39 2.23 7.28
N ILE A 109 -12.36 3.22 6.40
CA ILE A 109 -11.66 3.09 5.10
C ILE A 109 -10.17 2.88 5.31
N GLN A 110 -9.51 3.75 6.07
CA GLN A 110 -8.06 3.64 6.27
C GLN A 110 -7.70 2.49 7.20
N GLY A 111 -8.28 2.40 8.38
CA GLY A 111 -7.85 1.46 9.42
C GLY A 111 -8.33 0.02 9.20
N LEU A 112 -9.52 -0.19 8.62
CA LEU A 112 -10.03 -1.53 8.37
C LEU A 112 -9.81 -1.98 6.92
N ILE A 113 -10.18 -1.17 5.94
CA ILE A 113 -10.13 -1.62 4.54
C ILE A 113 -8.68 -1.58 4.03
N VAL A 114 -8.01 -0.44 4.11
CA VAL A 114 -6.67 -0.27 3.53
C VAL A 114 -5.64 -1.10 4.30
N GLU A 115 -5.58 -0.96 5.63
CA GLU A 115 -4.59 -1.68 6.45
C GLU A 115 -4.80 -3.19 6.45
N CYS A 116 -6.04 -3.67 6.56
CA CYS A 116 -6.29 -5.12 6.51
C CYS A 116 -5.97 -5.70 5.14
N PHE A 117 -6.26 -4.96 4.06
CA PHE A 117 -5.84 -5.35 2.70
C PHE A 117 -4.31 -5.42 2.61
N ALA A 118 -3.59 -4.42 3.10
CA ALA A 118 -2.13 -4.38 3.08
C ALA A 118 -1.54 -5.60 3.80
N VAL A 119 -2.00 -5.90 5.03
CA VAL A 119 -1.53 -7.07 5.78
C VAL A 119 -1.78 -8.38 5.03
N ALA A 120 -2.96 -8.54 4.41
CA ALA A 120 -3.28 -9.73 3.62
C ALA A 120 -2.40 -9.84 2.37
N ALA A 121 -2.18 -8.73 1.66
CA ALA A 121 -1.33 -8.65 0.49
C ALA A 121 0.12 -9.02 0.81
N TYR A 122 0.71 -8.44 1.87
CA TYR A 122 2.08 -8.75 2.28
C TYR A 122 2.26 -10.22 2.67
N ARG A 123 1.27 -10.84 3.30
CA ARG A 123 1.29 -12.28 3.59
C ARG A 123 1.33 -13.14 2.33
N CYS A 124 0.75 -12.66 1.24
CA CYS A 124 0.81 -13.34 -0.06
C CYS A 124 2.15 -13.10 -0.79
N TYR A 125 2.71 -11.90 -0.69
CA TYR A 125 3.92 -11.51 -1.42
C TYR A 125 5.20 -12.06 -0.81
N LEU A 126 5.31 -12.04 0.52
CA LEU A 126 6.54 -12.39 1.23
C LEU A 126 7.12 -13.76 0.83
N PRO A 127 6.32 -14.84 0.66
CA PRO A 127 6.87 -16.14 0.27
C PRO A 127 7.42 -16.21 -1.16
N VAL A 128 7.08 -15.24 -2.02
CA VAL A 128 7.44 -15.22 -3.44
C VAL A 128 8.30 -14.01 -3.82
N ALA A 129 8.60 -13.14 -2.87
CA ALA A 129 9.50 -12.01 -3.08
C ALA A 129 10.93 -12.49 -3.29
N ASP A 130 11.64 -11.83 -4.22
CA ASP A 130 13.08 -11.99 -4.31
C ASP A 130 13.72 -11.48 -3.01
N SER A 131 14.74 -12.18 -2.55
CA SER A 131 15.49 -11.78 -1.35
C SER A 131 16.32 -10.54 -1.65
N TYR A 132 15.86 -9.43 -1.13
CA TYR A 132 16.58 -8.16 -1.16
C TYR A 132 16.72 -7.60 0.26
#